data_442270af45ec1dfaa534f0f214487e2e
#
_entry.id   442270af45ec1dfaa534f0f214487e2e
#
_cell.length_a   1.000
_cell.length_b   1.000
_cell.length_c   1.000
_cell.angle_alpha   90.00
_cell.angle_beta   90.00
_cell.angle_gamma   90.00
#
_symmetry.space_group_name_H-M   'P 1'
#
loop_
_entity.id
_entity.type
_entity.pdbx_description
1 polymer ?
#
loop_
_entity_poly.entity_id
_entity_poly.type
_entity_poly.pdbx_seq_one_letter_code
_entity_poly.pdbx_strand_id
1 'polypeptide(L)'
;MVSLYKTGMLRFKIQIFFIILVLFNSCSKETTQKSIIKEKSLELQVQEAYNEGMEALEAGDILYAAKKFNEEEILFPQAVSAPQSALMAAYSYYTQDYYGD
;
A
#
# COMPACT_ATOMS: atom_id res chain seq x y z
N MET A 1 -10.34 -32.57 53.01
CA MET A 1 -10.04 -32.96 51.61
C MET A 1 -10.63 -32.02 50.58
N VAL A 2 -11.79 -31.43 50.78
CA VAL A 2 -12.42 -30.52 49.79
C VAL A 2 -11.71 -29.18 49.65
N SER A 3 -11.01 -28.68 50.70
CA SER A 3 -10.26 -27.40 50.65
C SER A 3 -8.96 -27.50 49.84
N LEU A 4 -8.25 -28.62 49.84
CA LEU A 4 -7.04 -28.86 49.06
C LEU A 4 -7.35 -28.97 47.56
N TYR A 5 -8.48 -29.53 47.20
CA TYR A 5 -8.96 -29.62 45.84
C TYR A 5 -9.35 -28.24 45.29
N LYS A 6 -10.03 -27.40 46.08
CA LYS A 6 -10.38 -26.03 45.73
C LYS A 6 -9.16 -25.14 45.52
N THR A 7 -8.14 -25.26 46.35
CA THR A 7 -6.90 -24.46 46.20
C THR A 7 -6.09 -24.87 44.99
N GLY A 8 -6.03 -26.16 44.66
CA GLY A 8 -5.37 -26.66 43.46
C GLY A 8 -6.06 -26.18 42.18
N MET A 9 -7.39 -26.24 42.17
CA MET A 9 -8.19 -25.79 41.03
C MET A 9 -8.13 -24.26 40.83
N LEU A 10 -8.06 -23.51 41.94
CA LEU A 10 -7.91 -22.06 41.89
C LEU A 10 -6.53 -21.65 41.34
N ARG A 11 -5.46 -22.32 41.80
CA ARG A 11 -4.10 -22.09 41.27
C ARG A 11 -3.99 -22.41 39.79
N PHE A 12 -4.62 -23.47 39.35
CA PHE A 12 -4.64 -23.86 37.95
C PHE A 12 -5.38 -22.83 37.09
N LYS A 13 -6.51 -22.30 37.56
CA LYS A 13 -7.26 -21.24 36.90
C LYS A 13 -6.48 -19.93 36.84
N ILE A 14 -5.77 -19.57 37.87
CA ILE A 14 -4.92 -18.39 37.93
C ILE A 14 -3.75 -18.54 36.94
N GLN A 15 -3.16 -19.72 36.83
CA GLN A 15 -2.07 -20.00 35.90
C GLN A 15 -2.52 -19.89 34.45
N ILE A 16 -3.69 -20.43 34.11
CA ILE A 16 -4.28 -20.30 32.78
C ILE A 16 -4.58 -18.83 32.45
N PHE A 17 -5.15 -18.10 33.41
CA PHE A 17 -5.42 -16.67 33.25
C PHE A 17 -4.16 -15.87 33.01
N PHE A 18 -3.06 -16.20 33.70
CA PHE A 18 -1.77 -15.54 33.51
C PHE A 18 -1.16 -15.84 32.14
N ILE A 19 -1.30 -17.07 31.65
CA ILE A 19 -0.84 -17.48 30.31
C ILE A 19 -1.63 -16.75 29.23
N ILE A 20 -2.95 -16.62 29.41
CA ILE A 20 -3.81 -15.87 28.47
C ILE A 20 -3.41 -14.38 28.46
N LEU A 21 -3.14 -13.81 29.62
CA LEU A 21 -2.73 -12.41 29.75
C LEU A 21 -1.38 -12.12 29.06
N VAL A 22 -0.45 -13.08 29.11
CA VAL A 22 0.86 -12.97 28.42
C VAL A 22 0.69 -13.08 26.90
N LEU A 23 -0.25 -13.90 26.42
CA LEU A 23 -0.52 -14.05 24.99
C LEU A 23 -1.13 -12.78 24.38
N PHE A 24 -1.90 -11.99 25.15
CA PHE A 24 -2.44 -10.72 24.67
C PHE A 24 -1.39 -9.62 24.53
N ASN A 25 -0.24 -9.74 25.15
CA ASN A 25 0.86 -8.78 25.00
C ASN A 25 1.75 -9.05 23.77
N SER A 26 1.50 -10.13 23.03
CA SER A 26 2.28 -10.49 21.84
C SER A 26 1.88 -9.72 20.58
N CYS A 27 0.89 -8.85 20.64
CA CYS A 27 0.37 -8.15 19.47
C CYS A 27 0.61 -6.64 19.56
N SER A 28 1.84 -6.22 19.89
CA SER A 28 2.20 -4.81 19.78
C SER A 28 3.71 -4.65 19.68
N LYS A 29 4.27 -5.11 18.59
CA LYS A 29 5.42 -4.49 17.97
C LYS A 29 5.16 -4.51 16.47
N GLU A 30 4.43 -3.56 15.99
CA GLU A 30 4.84 -2.95 14.74
C GLU A 30 6.25 -2.43 15.00
N THR A 31 7.20 -3.32 14.82
CA THR A 31 8.51 -2.88 14.45
C THR A 31 8.27 -2.23 13.10
N THR A 32 8.10 -0.93 13.12
CA THR A 32 8.51 -0.12 12.00
C THR A 32 9.99 -0.45 11.83
N GLN A 33 10.27 -1.58 11.21
CA GLN A 33 11.52 -1.73 10.51
C GLN A 33 11.43 -0.62 9.47
N LYS A 34 11.96 0.53 9.84
CA LYS A 34 12.48 1.48 8.90
C LYS A 34 13.49 0.69 8.11
N SER A 35 12.96 -0.04 7.10
CA SER A 35 13.80 -0.69 6.12
C SER A 35 14.65 0.45 5.57
N ILE A 36 15.95 0.29 5.66
CA ILE A 36 16.96 1.17 5.08
C ILE A 36 16.93 1.05 3.53
N ILE A 37 15.91 0.43 2.99
CA ILE A 37 15.45 0.68 1.64
C ILE A 37 14.90 2.09 1.73
N LYS A 38 15.67 3.06 1.24
CA LYS A 38 15.18 4.39 0.93
C LYS A 38 13.91 4.18 0.10
N GLU A 39 12.76 4.14 0.77
CA GLU A 39 11.51 4.29 0.03
C GLU A 39 11.66 5.61 -0.69
N LYS A 40 11.74 5.54 -2.01
CA LYS A 40 11.59 6.70 -2.86
C LYS A 40 10.42 7.47 -2.31
N SER A 41 10.62 8.73 -1.99
CA SER A 41 9.51 9.54 -1.51
C SER A 41 8.35 9.38 -2.50
N LEU A 42 7.14 9.29 -1.99
CA LEU A 42 5.94 9.16 -2.82
C LEU A 42 5.94 10.16 -3.98
N GLU A 43 6.36 11.38 -3.70
CA GLU A 43 6.48 12.46 -4.66
C GLU A 43 7.45 12.13 -5.81
N LEU A 44 8.57 11.49 -5.51
CA LEU A 44 9.52 11.08 -6.54
C LEU A 44 8.97 9.95 -7.41
N GLN A 45 8.22 9.01 -6.85
CA GLN A 45 7.57 7.93 -7.60
C GLN A 45 6.51 8.47 -8.55
N VAL A 46 5.71 9.43 -8.09
CA VAL A 46 4.72 10.15 -8.89
C VAL A 46 5.39 10.86 -10.07
N GLN A 47 6.44 11.60 -9.81
CA GLN A 47 7.18 12.34 -10.84
C GLN A 47 7.82 11.41 -11.88
N GLU A 48 8.37 10.29 -11.44
CA GLU A 48 8.95 9.30 -12.36
C GLU A 48 7.88 8.67 -13.27
N ALA A 49 6.74 8.25 -12.72
CA ALA A 49 5.66 7.67 -13.51
C ALA A 49 5.16 8.67 -14.58
N TYR A 50 5.01 9.93 -14.20
CA TYR A 50 4.63 10.98 -15.14
C TYR A 50 5.68 11.20 -16.26
N ASN A 51 6.94 11.29 -15.88
CA ASN A 51 8.03 11.48 -16.84
C ASN A 51 8.17 10.30 -17.80
N GLU A 52 8.06 9.07 -17.31
CA GLU A 52 8.04 7.87 -18.14
C GLU A 52 6.88 7.89 -19.14
N GLY A 53 5.71 8.33 -18.72
CA GLY A 53 4.56 8.53 -19.59
C GLY A 53 4.82 9.55 -20.68
N MET A 54 5.42 10.69 -20.35
CA MET A 54 5.78 11.73 -21.30
C MET A 54 6.82 11.27 -22.31
N GLU A 55 7.87 10.61 -21.86
CA GLU A 55 8.92 10.05 -22.73
C GLU A 55 8.34 9.03 -23.70
N ALA A 56 7.46 8.16 -23.23
CA ALA A 56 6.80 7.17 -24.08
C ALA A 56 5.89 7.84 -25.12
N LEU A 57 5.18 8.89 -24.72
CA LEU A 57 4.33 9.67 -25.64
C LEU A 57 5.16 10.31 -26.76
N GLU A 58 6.28 10.92 -26.42
CA GLU A 58 7.22 11.51 -27.39
C GLU A 58 7.85 10.46 -28.31
N ALA A 59 8.13 9.27 -27.78
CA ALA A 59 8.65 8.13 -28.54
C ALA A 59 7.59 7.48 -29.46
N GLY A 60 6.33 7.86 -29.35
CA GLY A 60 5.22 7.28 -30.11
C GLY A 60 4.67 5.97 -29.53
N ASP A 61 5.11 5.55 -28.35
CA ASP A 61 4.56 4.39 -27.63
C ASP A 61 3.35 4.80 -26.78
N ILE A 62 2.26 5.03 -27.49
CA ILE A 62 1.06 5.64 -26.94
C ILE A 62 0.39 4.75 -25.87
N LEU A 63 0.36 3.44 -26.10
CA LEU A 63 -0.26 2.51 -25.16
C LEU A 63 0.53 2.42 -23.85
N TYR A 64 1.84 2.45 -23.94
CA TYR A 64 2.70 2.49 -22.76
C TYR A 64 2.57 3.82 -22.03
N ALA A 65 2.52 4.93 -22.76
CA ALA A 65 2.28 6.25 -22.19
C ALA A 65 0.95 6.30 -21.42
N ALA A 66 -0.14 5.87 -22.02
CA ALA A 66 -1.44 5.80 -21.37
C ALA A 66 -1.44 4.92 -20.11
N LYS A 67 -0.74 3.79 -20.18
CA LYS A 67 -0.57 2.91 -19.01
C LYS A 67 0.13 3.62 -17.86
N LYS A 68 1.21 4.35 -18.14
CA LYS A 68 1.98 5.06 -17.12
C LYS A 68 1.20 6.20 -16.48
N PHE A 69 0.45 6.96 -17.24
CA PHE A 69 -0.42 8.00 -16.73
C PHE A 69 -1.56 7.43 -15.89
N ASN A 70 -2.18 6.31 -16.29
CA ASN A 70 -3.18 5.62 -15.51
C ASN A 70 -2.60 5.02 -14.21
N GLU A 71 -1.38 4.51 -14.26
CA GLU A 71 -0.66 4.01 -13.07
C GLU A 71 -0.52 5.11 -12.02
N GLU A 72 -0.14 6.31 -12.42
CA GLU A 72 -0.03 7.45 -11.51
C GLU A 72 -1.39 7.78 -10.88
N GLU A 73 -2.45 7.89 -11.67
CA GLU A 73 -3.78 8.19 -11.17
C GLU A 73 -4.29 7.14 -10.17
N ILE A 74 -4.08 5.84 -10.46
CA ILE A 74 -4.58 4.74 -9.63
C ILE A 74 -3.78 4.59 -8.34
N LEU A 75 -2.44 4.66 -8.44
CA LEU A 75 -1.56 4.44 -7.29
C LEU A 75 -1.45 5.67 -6.39
N PHE A 76 -1.62 6.85 -6.96
CA PHE A 76 -1.42 8.12 -6.27
C PHE A 76 -2.60 9.08 -6.47
N PRO A 77 -3.84 8.66 -6.17
CA PRO A 77 -5.05 9.47 -6.45
C PRO A 77 -5.07 10.80 -5.70
N GLN A 78 -4.27 10.95 -4.66
CA GLN A 78 -4.14 12.16 -3.86
C GLN A 78 -3.01 13.10 -4.32
N ALA A 79 -2.24 12.68 -5.32
CA ALA A 79 -1.21 13.53 -5.90
C ALA A 79 -1.85 14.72 -6.63
N VAL A 80 -1.20 15.87 -6.53
CA VAL A 80 -1.67 17.08 -7.22
C VAL A 80 -1.70 16.89 -8.74
N SER A 81 -0.81 16.03 -9.26
CA SER A 81 -0.69 15.68 -10.68
C SER A 81 -1.70 14.62 -11.15
N ALA A 82 -2.40 13.92 -10.26
CA ALA A 82 -3.33 12.85 -10.65
C ALA A 82 -4.39 13.27 -11.68
N PRO A 83 -5.07 14.44 -11.57
CA PRO A 83 -5.99 14.90 -12.59
C PRO A 83 -5.32 15.19 -13.94
N GLN A 84 -4.09 15.67 -13.91
CA GLN A 84 -3.30 15.92 -15.11
C GLN A 84 -2.90 14.61 -15.80
N SER A 85 -2.52 13.60 -15.03
CA SER A 85 -2.19 12.27 -15.55
C SER A 85 -3.41 11.58 -16.17
N ALA A 86 -4.59 11.69 -15.55
CA ALA A 86 -5.84 11.22 -16.14
C ALA A 86 -6.12 11.89 -17.51
N LEU A 87 -5.92 13.20 -17.61
CA LEU A 87 -6.06 13.93 -18.86
C LEU A 87 -5.03 13.49 -19.91
N MET A 88 -3.79 13.26 -19.51
CA MET A 88 -2.73 12.80 -20.41
C MET A 88 -2.97 11.37 -20.87
N ALA A 89 -3.52 10.50 -20.05
CA ALA A 89 -3.95 9.17 -20.47
C ALA A 89 -5.04 9.26 -21.55
N ALA A 90 -6.06 10.08 -21.33
CA ALA A 90 -7.13 10.31 -22.30
C ALA A 90 -6.58 10.92 -23.61
N TYR A 91 -5.67 11.87 -23.51
CA TYR A 91 -5.00 12.46 -24.66
C TYR A 91 -4.19 11.42 -25.45
N SER A 92 -3.48 10.53 -24.77
CA SER A 92 -2.73 9.45 -25.40
C SER A 92 -3.64 8.55 -26.24
N TYR A 93 -4.79 8.14 -25.71
CA TYR A 93 -5.77 7.36 -26.45
C TYR A 93 -6.36 8.15 -27.62
N TYR A 94 -6.61 9.44 -27.42
CA TYR A 94 -7.13 10.32 -28.47
C TYR A 94 -6.18 10.40 -29.66
N THR A 95 -4.86 10.51 -29.44
CA THR A 95 -3.87 10.63 -30.53
C THR A 95 -3.79 9.37 -31.40
N GLN A 96 -4.27 8.24 -30.93
CA GLN A 96 -4.30 6.97 -31.67
C GLN A 96 -5.65 6.65 -32.31
N ASP A 97 -6.58 7.61 -32.32
CA ASP A 97 -7.97 7.38 -32.75
C ASP A 97 -8.66 6.21 -32.05
N TYR A 98 -8.21 5.86 -30.84
CA TYR A 98 -8.93 4.91 -29.98
C TYR A 98 -10.17 5.59 -29.39
N TYR A 99 -11.05 6.02 -30.25
CA TYR A 99 -12.41 6.30 -29.88
C TYR A 99 -13.09 4.96 -29.71
N GLY A 100 -13.59 4.66 -28.53
CA GLY A 100 -14.37 3.46 -28.34
C GLY A 100 -15.54 3.45 -29.33
N ASP A 101 -15.48 2.54 -30.25
CA ASP A 101 -16.62 2.18 -31.08
C ASP A 101 -17.69 1.50 -30.21
#